data_ecd92afcfc40ba572b33b01534718e6d
#
_entry.id   ecd92afcfc40ba572b33b01534718e6d
#
_cell.length_a   1.000
_cell.length_b   1.000
_cell.length_c   1.000
_cell.angle_alpha   90.00
_cell.angle_beta   90.00
_cell.angle_gamma   90.00
#
_symmetry.space_group_name_H-M   'P 1'
#
loop_
_entity.id
_entity.type
_entity.pdbx_description
1 polymer ?
#
loop_
_entity_poly.entity_id
_entity_poly.type
_entity_poly.pdbx_seq_one_letter_code
_entity_poly.pdbx_strand_id
1 'polypeptide(L)'
;MGMGLRNMKTSTPQILRPLKGVRVLSLSLNLPGPAALMRCQQMGANCVKLEPPAPAGSPPGASGDPMGLYNRKAYETLHQGVRVATADLKTEKGQKALHRELAKADVLLTSFRPSALPKLGLDWKALHKLYPALSQVAIVGAPGARAEEPGHDLTYLAESGLITGLDLPPTLYADMGGSLMTSEAVLQTVLIQRQKGKGSYVEVALSQAANYMALPRNWGLTQDGAALGGGHAGYRVYPCKDGRVAVAALEPHFAKSLCAAAGVPYVNMLSMLAPATHQLITDYLLGMSRKALDALAVEKDIPLYTLAG
;
A
#
# COMPACT_ATOMS: atom_id res chain seq x y z
N MET A 1 20.32 -44.71 21.64
CA MET A 1 20.68 -43.34 22.02
C MET A 1 19.72 -42.40 21.32
N GLY A 2 18.72 -41.93 22.04
CA GLY A 2 17.68 -41.05 21.49
C GLY A 2 18.18 -39.60 21.45
N MET A 3 18.30 -39.03 20.27
CA MET A 3 18.48 -37.59 20.10
C MET A 3 17.14 -36.88 20.30
N GLY A 4 17.02 -36.16 21.42
CA GLY A 4 15.86 -35.39 21.77
C GLY A 4 15.61 -34.25 20.77
N LEU A 5 14.46 -34.26 20.15
CA LEU A 5 13.90 -33.11 19.44
C LEU A 5 13.77 -31.93 20.41
N ARG A 6 14.64 -30.94 20.27
CA ARG A 6 14.51 -29.67 20.99
C ARG A 6 13.18 -29.02 20.55
N ASN A 7 12.26 -28.95 21.50
CA ASN A 7 11.05 -28.10 21.38
C ASN A 7 11.49 -26.64 21.09
N MET A 8 11.53 -26.25 19.84
CA MET A 8 11.56 -24.84 19.45
C MET A 8 10.20 -24.25 19.85
N LYS A 9 10.18 -23.56 20.99
CA LYS A 9 9.04 -22.70 21.34
C LYS A 9 8.89 -21.69 20.23
N THR A 10 7.87 -21.83 19.42
CA THR A 10 7.44 -20.79 18.45
C THR A 10 7.00 -19.60 19.29
N SER A 11 7.89 -18.62 19.47
CA SER A 11 7.52 -17.35 20.07
C SER A 11 6.50 -16.68 19.15
N THR A 12 5.32 -16.39 19.67
CA THR A 12 4.35 -15.55 18.97
C THR A 12 5.05 -14.24 18.57
N PRO A 13 5.00 -13.81 17.31
CA PRO A 13 5.67 -12.58 16.90
C PRO A 13 5.22 -11.43 17.79
N GLN A 14 6.16 -10.74 18.41
CA GLN A 14 5.87 -9.60 19.27
C GLN A 14 5.29 -8.47 18.38
N ILE A 15 4.04 -8.08 18.65
CA ILE A 15 3.42 -6.94 17.98
C ILE A 15 4.13 -5.67 18.48
N LEU A 16 4.96 -5.09 17.61
CA LEU A 16 5.63 -3.82 17.90
C LEU A 16 4.62 -2.68 17.89
N ARG A 17 4.68 -1.82 18.91
CA ARG A 17 3.84 -0.62 19.05
C ARG A 17 4.68 0.64 19.14
N PRO A 18 5.43 1.01 18.08
CA PRO A 18 6.37 2.13 18.10
C PRO A 18 5.67 3.49 18.30
N LEU A 19 4.39 3.58 17.96
CA LEU A 19 3.56 4.79 18.13
C LEU A 19 2.72 4.77 19.41
N LYS A 20 3.01 3.89 20.37
CA LYS A 20 2.32 3.91 21.68
C LYS A 20 2.54 5.27 22.37
N GLY A 21 1.44 5.91 22.77
CA GLY A 21 1.43 7.24 23.39
C GLY A 21 1.37 8.40 22.39
N VAL A 22 1.54 8.15 21.09
CA VAL A 22 1.42 9.17 20.04
C VAL A 22 -0.05 9.39 19.70
N ARG A 23 -0.46 10.65 19.54
CA ARG A 23 -1.79 11.03 19.04
C ARG A 23 -1.70 11.54 17.60
N VAL A 24 -2.44 10.90 16.71
CA VAL A 24 -2.55 11.28 15.31
C VAL A 24 -3.97 11.81 15.05
N LEU A 25 -4.05 13.08 14.63
CA LEU A 25 -5.27 13.71 14.15
C LEU A 25 -5.29 13.65 12.63
N SER A 26 -6.34 13.12 12.02
CA SER A 26 -6.50 13.09 10.57
C SER A 26 -7.71 13.90 10.12
N LEU A 27 -7.50 14.69 9.07
CA LEU A 27 -8.55 15.36 8.30
C LEU A 27 -8.65 14.78 6.88
N SER A 28 -7.90 13.71 6.61
CA SER A 28 -7.83 13.09 5.29
C SER A 28 -9.05 12.23 5.02
N LEU A 29 -9.50 12.24 3.77
CA LEU A 29 -10.67 11.51 3.27
C LEU A 29 -10.27 10.47 2.23
N ASN A 30 -11.22 9.66 1.82
CA ASN A 30 -11.11 8.58 0.83
C ASN A 30 -10.17 7.45 1.28
N LEU A 31 -9.07 7.16 0.55
CA LEU A 31 -8.27 5.97 0.78
C LEU A 31 -6.88 6.25 1.38
N PRO A 32 -5.98 7.05 0.78
CA PRO A 32 -4.57 7.06 1.21
C PRO A 32 -4.39 7.50 2.66
N GLY A 33 -5.10 8.55 3.08
CA GLY A 33 -5.01 9.06 4.46
C GLY A 33 -5.62 8.12 5.50
N PRO A 34 -6.87 7.66 5.35
CA PRO A 34 -7.47 6.66 6.24
C PRO A 34 -6.68 5.35 6.31
N ALA A 35 -6.12 4.86 5.21
CA ALA A 35 -5.27 3.67 5.21
C ALA A 35 -3.96 3.90 6.00
N ALA A 36 -3.34 5.07 5.87
CA ALA A 36 -2.19 5.46 6.69
C ALA A 36 -2.57 5.57 8.19
N LEU A 37 -3.73 6.15 8.48
CA LEU A 37 -4.24 6.27 9.86
C LEU A 37 -4.49 4.90 10.49
N MET A 38 -5.09 3.96 9.74
CA MET A 38 -5.27 2.56 10.16
C MET A 38 -3.91 1.93 10.51
N ARG A 39 -2.88 2.11 9.71
CA ARG A 39 -1.53 1.62 9.99
C ARG A 39 -0.95 2.24 11.26
N CYS A 40 -1.12 3.56 11.46
CA CYS A 40 -0.69 4.22 12.69
C CYS A 40 -1.40 3.64 13.93
N GLN A 41 -2.70 3.35 13.83
CA GLN A 41 -3.48 2.70 14.88
C GLN A 41 -2.94 1.30 15.20
N GLN A 42 -2.65 0.49 14.18
CA GLN A 42 -2.03 -0.84 14.34
C GLN A 42 -0.65 -0.77 15.00
N MET A 43 0.11 0.28 14.76
CA MET A 43 1.37 0.58 15.43
C MET A 43 1.21 1.17 16.85
N GLY A 44 -0.02 1.30 17.35
CA GLY A 44 -0.35 1.68 18.72
C GLY A 44 -0.65 3.16 18.94
N ALA A 45 -0.75 3.97 17.89
CA ALA A 45 -1.16 5.37 18.01
C ALA A 45 -2.62 5.51 18.48
N ASN A 46 -2.89 6.60 19.19
CA ASN A 46 -4.26 7.03 19.48
C ASN A 46 -4.75 7.91 18.32
N CYS A 47 -5.59 7.34 17.48
CA CYS A 47 -6.02 7.95 16.23
C CYS A 47 -7.40 8.60 16.35
N VAL A 48 -7.47 9.85 15.88
CA VAL A 48 -8.71 10.62 15.80
C VAL A 48 -8.86 11.12 14.37
N LYS A 49 -10.06 11.01 13.81
CA LYS A 49 -10.42 11.58 12.52
C LYS A 49 -11.54 12.59 12.69
N LEU A 50 -11.36 13.79 12.14
CA LEU A 50 -12.43 14.77 11.98
C LEU A 50 -12.88 14.75 10.52
N GLU A 51 -14.16 14.52 10.31
CA GLU A 51 -14.80 14.52 9.00
C GLU A 51 -15.70 15.74 8.82
N PRO A 52 -15.90 16.22 7.59
CA PRO A 52 -16.96 17.18 7.33
C PRO A 52 -18.33 16.52 7.61
N PRO A 53 -19.40 17.31 7.77
CA PRO A 53 -20.76 16.78 7.77
C PRO A 53 -21.04 16.02 6.47
N ALA A 54 -21.88 15.00 6.56
CA ALA A 54 -22.39 14.32 5.37
C ALA A 54 -23.11 15.33 4.45
N PRO A 55 -23.06 15.15 3.12
CA PRO A 55 -23.77 16.00 2.18
C PRO A 55 -25.28 16.11 2.50
N ALA A 56 -25.90 17.22 2.19
CA ALA A 56 -27.34 17.40 2.38
C ALA A 56 -28.11 16.31 1.61
N GLY A 57 -29.13 15.73 2.25
CA GLY A 57 -29.90 14.62 1.69
C GLY A 57 -29.31 13.22 1.89
N SER A 58 -28.15 13.11 2.57
CA SER A 58 -27.59 11.81 2.92
C SER A 58 -28.45 11.06 3.95
N PRO A 59 -28.46 9.72 3.96
CA PRO A 59 -29.14 8.92 4.98
C PRO A 59 -28.66 9.26 6.40
N PRO A 60 -29.51 9.06 7.45
CA PRO A 60 -29.10 9.22 8.82
C PRO A 60 -27.84 8.38 9.15
N GLY A 61 -26.86 8.99 9.81
CA GLY A 61 -25.60 8.33 10.15
C GLY A 61 -24.60 8.18 8.99
N ALA A 62 -24.86 8.82 7.85
CA ALA A 62 -23.90 8.86 6.75
C ALA A 62 -22.63 9.60 7.18
N SER A 63 -21.49 9.15 6.64
CA SER A 63 -20.20 9.79 6.80
C SER A 63 -20.04 10.98 5.84
N GLY A 64 -19.29 11.99 6.25
CA GLY A 64 -18.81 13.05 5.35
C GLY A 64 -17.61 12.61 4.50
N ASP A 65 -17.08 11.42 4.74
CA ASP A 65 -16.06 10.82 3.87
C ASP A 65 -16.74 10.09 2.71
N PRO A 66 -16.37 10.41 1.44
CA PRO A 66 -16.93 9.74 0.27
C PRO A 66 -16.84 8.20 0.33
N MET A 67 -15.77 7.63 0.92
CA MET A 67 -15.64 6.18 1.11
C MET A 67 -16.83 5.60 1.87
N GLY A 68 -17.33 6.32 2.88
CA GLY A 68 -18.51 5.90 3.66
C GLY A 68 -19.80 5.82 2.84
N LEU A 69 -19.86 6.54 1.70
CA LEU A 69 -21.00 6.53 0.80
C LEU A 69 -20.92 5.41 -0.24
N TYR A 70 -19.76 5.21 -0.86
CA TYR A 70 -19.64 4.23 -1.96
C TYR A 70 -19.12 2.86 -1.53
N ASN A 71 -18.46 2.73 -0.36
CA ASN A 71 -18.05 1.45 0.20
C ASN A 71 -18.02 1.46 1.74
N ARG A 72 -19.17 1.30 2.34
CA ARG A 72 -19.37 1.32 3.80
C ARG A 72 -18.49 0.31 4.54
N LYS A 73 -18.35 -0.90 3.99
CA LYS A 73 -17.53 -1.96 4.60
C LYS A 73 -16.04 -1.58 4.63
N ALA A 74 -15.51 -1.03 3.53
CA ALA A 74 -14.14 -0.55 3.48
C ALA A 74 -13.93 0.61 4.46
N TYR A 75 -14.87 1.56 4.51
CA TYR A 75 -14.84 2.66 5.48
C TYR A 75 -14.76 2.16 6.92
N GLU A 76 -15.60 1.21 7.33
CA GLU A 76 -15.61 0.64 8.68
C GLU A 76 -14.29 -0.08 9.00
N THR A 77 -13.75 -0.83 8.03
CA THR A 77 -12.45 -1.51 8.17
C THR A 77 -11.32 -0.51 8.38
N LEU A 78 -11.26 0.56 7.58
CA LEU A 78 -10.23 1.60 7.67
C LEU A 78 -10.27 2.36 9.01
N HIS A 79 -11.44 2.45 9.64
CA HIS A 79 -11.64 3.21 10.87
C HIS A 79 -11.77 2.34 12.12
N GLN A 80 -11.49 1.03 12.02
CA GLN A 80 -11.50 0.15 13.20
C GLN A 80 -10.49 0.62 14.25
N GLY A 81 -10.98 0.93 15.46
CA GLY A 81 -10.15 1.47 16.55
C GLY A 81 -9.77 2.95 16.42
N VAL A 82 -10.29 3.65 15.40
CA VAL A 82 -10.14 5.10 15.22
C VAL A 82 -11.38 5.82 15.77
N ARG A 83 -11.19 6.89 16.53
CA ARG A 83 -12.30 7.75 16.95
C ARG A 83 -12.65 8.71 15.82
N VAL A 84 -13.81 8.54 15.22
CA VAL A 84 -14.34 9.44 14.20
C VAL A 84 -15.27 10.46 14.83
N ALA A 85 -15.15 11.73 14.46
CA ALA A 85 -16.04 12.83 14.86
C ALA A 85 -16.30 13.75 13.67
N THR A 86 -17.43 14.45 13.69
CA THR A 86 -17.83 15.37 12.60
C THR A 86 -17.58 16.80 13.03
N ALA A 87 -16.97 17.60 12.13
CA ALA A 87 -16.79 19.03 12.32
C ALA A 87 -16.82 19.77 10.97
N ASP A 88 -17.71 20.74 10.85
CA ASP A 88 -17.68 21.66 9.72
C ASP A 88 -16.62 22.75 9.97
N LEU A 89 -15.45 22.61 9.38
CA LEU A 89 -14.31 23.51 9.55
C LEU A 89 -14.54 24.92 8.99
N LYS A 90 -15.65 25.15 8.29
CA LYS A 90 -16.06 26.48 7.82
C LYS A 90 -16.79 27.28 8.89
N THR A 91 -17.17 26.63 10.00
CA THR A 91 -17.91 27.26 11.12
C THR A 91 -16.99 27.50 12.31
N GLU A 92 -17.31 28.52 13.13
CA GLU A 92 -16.59 28.78 14.38
C GLU A 92 -16.61 27.57 15.34
N LYS A 93 -17.75 26.88 15.43
CA LYS A 93 -17.91 25.65 16.24
C LYS A 93 -16.96 24.56 15.77
N GLY A 94 -16.85 24.37 14.45
CA GLY A 94 -15.95 23.38 13.84
C GLY A 94 -14.48 23.74 14.06
N GLN A 95 -14.12 25.02 13.94
CA GLN A 95 -12.77 25.50 14.24
C GLN A 95 -12.42 25.27 15.72
N LYS A 96 -13.32 25.58 16.66
CA LYS A 96 -13.12 25.27 18.10
C LYS A 96 -12.92 23.77 18.35
N ALA A 97 -13.65 22.92 17.63
CA ALA A 97 -13.48 21.46 17.73
C ALA A 97 -12.10 21.01 17.18
N LEU A 98 -11.68 21.55 16.04
CA LEU A 98 -10.37 21.30 15.44
C LEU A 98 -9.24 21.67 16.40
N HIS A 99 -9.24 22.91 16.91
CA HIS A 99 -8.19 23.40 17.80
C HIS A 99 -8.08 22.62 19.11
N ARG A 100 -9.22 22.09 19.64
CA ARG A 100 -9.20 21.19 20.81
C ARG A 100 -8.49 19.87 20.54
N GLU A 101 -8.56 19.36 19.33
CA GLU A 101 -7.86 18.12 18.96
C GLU A 101 -6.39 18.42 18.58
N LEU A 102 -6.12 19.54 17.88
CA LEU A 102 -4.75 19.97 17.54
C LEU A 102 -3.89 20.18 18.79
N ALA A 103 -4.45 20.79 19.84
CA ALA A 103 -3.74 21.01 21.10
C ALA A 103 -3.27 19.73 21.80
N LYS A 104 -3.79 18.57 21.40
CA LYS A 104 -3.47 17.26 21.98
C LYS A 104 -2.71 16.37 21.01
N ALA A 105 -2.62 16.76 19.74
CA ALA A 105 -2.06 15.93 18.69
C ALA A 105 -0.53 16.11 18.61
N ASP A 106 0.17 15.02 18.33
CA ASP A 106 1.57 15.01 17.97
C ASP A 106 1.76 15.16 16.45
N VAL A 107 0.82 14.59 15.68
CA VAL A 107 0.84 14.63 14.21
C VAL A 107 -0.54 14.95 13.68
N LEU A 108 -0.60 15.88 12.71
CA LEU A 108 -1.76 16.18 11.88
C LEU A 108 -1.56 15.58 10.49
N LEU A 109 -2.52 14.77 10.03
CA LEU A 109 -2.61 14.29 8.65
C LEU A 109 -3.63 15.11 7.87
N THR A 110 -3.26 15.61 6.69
CA THR A 110 -4.16 16.32 5.77
C THR A 110 -4.05 15.74 4.36
N SER A 111 -5.13 15.89 3.56
CA SER A 111 -5.13 15.59 2.13
C SER A 111 -5.80 16.71 1.33
N PHE A 112 -5.71 17.94 1.82
CA PHE A 112 -6.21 19.11 1.12
C PHE A 112 -5.18 19.64 0.11
N ARG A 113 -5.67 20.27 -0.95
CA ARG A 113 -4.79 21.08 -1.82
C ARG A 113 -4.12 22.18 -1.00
N PRO A 114 -2.87 22.54 -1.27
CA PRO A 114 -2.14 23.55 -0.51
C PRO A 114 -2.90 24.89 -0.42
N SER A 115 -3.56 25.33 -1.48
CA SER A 115 -4.37 26.57 -1.51
C SER A 115 -5.59 26.56 -0.57
N ALA A 116 -6.05 25.39 -0.16
CA ALA A 116 -7.16 25.25 0.78
C ALA A 116 -6.72 25.35 2.24
N LEU A 117 -5.48 25.00 2.56
CA LEU A 117 -4.97 24.96 3.94
C LEU A 117 -5.06 26.31 4.67
N PRO A 118 -4.62 27.46 4.08
CA PRO A 118 -4.76 28.75 4.74
C PRO A 118 -6.21 29.13 5.04
N LYS A 119 -7.14 28.79 4.13
CA LYS A 119 -8.57 29.09 4.29
C LYS A 119 -9.22 28.32 5.44
N LEU A 120 -8.63 27.19 5.82
CA LEU A 120 -9.08 26.32 6.91
C LEU A 120 -8.29 26.54 8.22
N GLY A 121 -7.35 27.49 8.24
CA GLY A 121 -6.46 27.72 9.40
C GLY A 121 -5.43 26.60 9.59
N LEU A 122 -5.09 25.88 8.52
CA LEU A 122 -4.19 24.70 8.51
C LEU A 122 -2.85 25.01 7.85
N ASP A 123 -2.52 26.28 7.59
CA ASP A 123 -1.21 26.67 7.09
C ASP A 123 -0.12 26.28 8.10
N TRP A 124 0.95 25.65 7.59
CA TRP A 124 2.02 25.15 8.44
C TRP A 124 2.65 26.22 9.34
N LYS A 125 2.92 27.42 8.79
CA LYS A 125 3.56 28.50 9.57
C LYS A 125 2.67 28.96 10.72
N ALA A 126 1.36 29.08 10.47
CA ALA A 126 0.38 29.45 11.48
C ALA A 126 0.23 28.34 12.53
N LEU A 127 0.10 27.08 12.12
CA LEU A 127 -0.01 25.95 13.03
C LEU A 127 1.24 25.77 13.89
N HIS A 128 2.43 25.85 13.29
CA HIS A 128 3.69 25.68 14.01
C HIS A 128 3.95 26.79 15.04
N LYS A 129 3.44 27.99 14.79
CA LYS A 129 3.48 29.09 15.77
C LYS A 129 2.58 28.83 16.97
N LEU A 130 1.38 28.21 16.74
CA LEU A 130 0.41 27.91 17.80
C LEU A 130 0.74 26.61 18.54
N TYR A 131 1.24 25.63 17.82
CA TYR A 131 1.55 24.28 18.29
C TYR A 131 2.96 23.86 17.87
N PRO A 132 4.02 24.37 18.53
CA PRO A 132 5.40 24.16 18.07
C PRO A 132 5.85 22.68 18.02
N ALA A 133 5.24 21.82 18.83
CA ALA A 133 5.54 20.39 18.88
C ALA A 133 4.73 19.56 17.87
N LEU A 134 3.66 20.12 17.29
CA LEU A 134 2.83 19.43 16.30
C LEU A 134 3.58 19.28 14.99
N SER A 135 3.63 18.06 14.46
CA SER A 135 4.07 17.80 13.09
C SER A 135 2.87 17.78 12.15
N GLN A 136 3.08 18.17 10.90
CA GLN A 136 2.06 18.08 9.85
C GLN A 136 2.59 17.20 8.70
N VAL A 137 1.83 16.16 8.35
CA VAL A 137 2.05 15.33 7.16
C VAL A 137 0.93 15.63 6.18
N ALA A 138 1.29 16.23 5.05
CA ALA A 138 0.35 16.62 4.00
C ALA A 138 0.43 15.61 2.83
N ILE A 139 -0.67 14.92 2.55
CA ILE A 139 -0.82 14.06 1.38
C ILE A 139 -1.26 14.94 0.22
N VAL A 140 -0.50 14.92 -0.87
CA VAL A 140 -0.77 15.69 -2.09
C VAL A 140 -0.75 14.79 -3.32
N GLY A 141 -1.32 15.25 -4.44
CA GLY A 141 -1.30 14.49 -5.70
C GLY A 141 0.10 14.39 -6.29
N ALA A 142 0.74 15.54 -6.47
CA ALA A 142 2.09 15.65 -7.01
C ALA A 142 2.90 16.68 -6.19
N PRO A 143 4.23 16.67 -6.22
CA PRO A 143 5.04 17.54 -5.35
C PRO A 143 5.08 19.00 -5.84
N GLY A 144 5.32 19.92 -4.92
CA GLY A 144 5.56 21.33 -5.21
C GLY A 144 4.38 22.03 -5.86
N ALA A 145 4.60 22.83 -6.91
CA ALA A 145 3.55 23.57 -7.60
C ALA A 145 2.47 22.66 -8.20
N ARG A 146 2.81 21.43 -8.58
CA ARG A 146 1.88 20.45 -9.11
C ARG A 146 0.91 19.86 -8.06
N ALA A 147 1.07 20.16 -6.78
CA ALA A 147 0.14 19.76 -5.73
C ALA A 147 -1.27 20.34 -5.89
N GLU A 148 -1.42 21.38 -6.71
CA GLU A 148 -2.72 21.98 -7.07
C GLU A 148 -3.39 21.29 -8.26
N GLU A 149 -2.68 20.45 -9.01
CA GLU A 149 -3.23 19.74 -10.17
C GLU A 149 -4.28 18.71 -9.75
N PRO A 150 -5.35 18.53 -10.54
CA PRO A 150 -6.29 17.44 -10.32
C PRO A 150 -5.63 16.11 -10.65
N GLY A 151 -5.83 15.11 -9.80
CA GLY A 151 -5.30 13.77 -10.04
C GLY A 151 -5.86 12.75 -9.05
N HIS A 152 -5.82 11.50 -9.45
CA HIS A 152 -6.18 10.33 -8.66
C HIS A 152 -5.25 9.17 -9.02
N ASP A 153 -5.30 8.09 -8.28
CA ASP A 153 -4.47 6.89 -8.44
C ASP A 153 -4.17 6.56 -9.90
N LEU A 154 -5.21 6.37 -10.72
CA LEU A 154 -5.07 5.97 -12.13
C LEU A 154 -4.22 6.94 -12.95
N THR A 155 -4.34 8.25 -12.71
CA THR A 155 -3.58 9.27 -13.45
C THR A 155 -2.10 9.27 -13.06
N TYR A 156 -1.78 9.01 -11.79
CA TYR A 156 -0.40 8.88 -11.32
C TYR A 156 0.25 7.58 -11.83
N LEU A 157 -0.53 6.49 -11.91
CA LEU A 157 -0.05 5.23 -12.50
C LEU A 157 0.20 5.38 -14.00
N ALA A 158 -0.65 6.12 -14.72
CA ALA A 158 -0.44 6.41 -16.13
C ALA A 158 0.84 7.24 -16.36
N GLU A 159 1.04 8.30 -15.56
CA GLU A 159 2.24 9.15 -15.62
C GLU A 159 3.52 8.34 -15.35
N SER A 160 3.47 7.37 -14.43
CA SER A 160 4.62 6.53 -14.07
C SER A 160 4.86 5.33 -15.00
N GLY A 161 4.04 5.16 -16.06
CA GLY A 161 4.17 4.06 -17.01
C GLY A 161 3.67 2.70 -16.52
N LEU A 162 2.84 2.68 -15.46
CA LEU A 162 2.24 1.45 -14.92
C LEU A 162 0.91 1.07 -15.60
N ILE A 163 0.39 1.91 -16.49
CA ILE A 163 -0.74 1.58 -17.36
C ILE A 163 -0.18 1.14 -18.70
N THR A 164 -0.28 -0.15 -19.00
CA THR A 164 0.34 -0.75 -20.21
C THR A 164 -0.67 -1.13 -21.29
N GLY A 165 -1.97 -0.94 -21.06
CA GLY A 165 -3.05 -1.28 -21.99
C GLY A 165 -4.33 -0.59 -21.62
N LEU A 166 -5.47 -1.18 -21.99
CA LEU A 166 -6.81 -0.65 -21.73
C LEU A 166 -7.42 -1.19 -20.41
N ASP A 167 -6.83 -2.21 -19.84
CA ASP A 167 -7.32 -2.80 -18.58
C ASP A 167 -6.92 -1.95 -17.38
N LEU A 168 -7.83 -1.87 -16.42
CA LEU A 168 -7.54 -1.21 -15.15
C LEU A 168 -6.57 -2.06 -14.30
N PRO A 169 -5.66 -1.42 -13.56
CA PRO A 169 -4.89 -2.12 -12.53
C PRO A 169 -5.80 -2.81 -11.51
N PRO A 170 -5.44 -3.99 -11.00
CA PRO A 170 -6.28 -4.75 -10.08
C PRO A 170 -6.45 -4.10 -8.70
N THR A 171 -5.71 -3.04 -8.41
CA THR A 171 -5.79 -2.26 -7.17
C THR A 171 -5.26 -0.84 -7.35
N LEU A 172 -5.40 -0.01 -6.32
CA LEU A 172 -4.98 1.40 -6.29
C LEU A 172 -3.54 1.50 -5.76
N TYR A 173 -2.56 1.29 -6.63
CA TYR A 173 -1.15 1.21 -6.23
C TYR A 173 -0.57 2.54 -5.74
N ALA A 174 -0.92 3.68 -6.36
CA ALA A 174 -0.44 4.99 -5.93
C ALA A 174 -1.02 5.38 -4.56
N ASP A 175 -2.31 5.16 -4.34
CA ASP A 175 -2.98 5.43 -3.06
C ASP A 175 -2.42 4.55 -1.94
N MET A 176 -2.27 3.25 -2.20
CA MET A 176 -1.74 2.32 -1.20
C MET A 176 -0.25 2.53 -0.93
N GLY A 177 0.56 2.79 -1.96
CA GLY A 177 1.94 3.21 -1.82
C GLY A 177 2.06 4.52 -1.04
N GLY A 178 1.21 5.50 -1.37
CA GLY A 178 1.12 6.77 -0.64
C GLY A 178 0.73 6.59 0.83
N SER A 179 -0.15 5.64 1.15
CA SER A 179 -0.50 5.33 2.54
C SER A 179 0.68 4.75 3.33
N LEU A 180 1.51 3.91 2.69
CA LEU A 180 2.75 3.40 3.29
C LEU A 180 3.74 4.54 3.57
N MET A 181 4.03 5.37 2.56
CA MET A 181 4.92 6.54 2.71
C MET A 181 4.40 7.54 3.75
N THR A 182 3.07 7.73 3.84
CA THR A 182 2.45 8.58 4.86
C THR A 182 2.66 8.02 6.26
N SER A 183 2.46 6.72 6.48
CA SER A 183 2.71 6.09 7.78
C SER A 183 4.20 6.11 8.16
N GLU A 184 5.10 6.01 7.20
CA GLU A 184 6.54 6.21 7.39
C GLU A 184 6.86 7.66 7.76
N ALA A 185 6.29 8.64 7.07
CA ALA A 185 6.46 10.06 7.39
C ALA A 185 5.97 10.38 8.82
N VAL A 186 4.89 9.75 9.30
CA VAL A 186 4.45 9.87 10.69
C VAL A 186 5.54 9.36 11.65
N LEU A 187 6.12 8.17 11.39
CA LEU A 187 7.21 7.64 12.21
C LEU A 187 8.43 8.58 12.21
N GLN A 188 8.83 9.08 11.04
CA GLN A 188 9.95 10.01 10.90
C GLN A 188 9.73 11.30 11.68
N THR A 189 8.53 11.90 11.55
CA THR A 189 8.21 13.16 12.25
C THR A 189 8.16 12.97 13.77
N VAL A 190 7.65 11.85 14.26
CA VAL A 190 7.64 11.50 15.69
C VAL A 190 9.07 11.30 16.22
N LEU A 191 9.94 10.63 15.46
CA LEU A 191 11.34 10.47 15.82
C LEU A 191 12.07 11.82 15.93
N ILE A 192 11.90 12.70 14.92
CA ILE A 192 12.49 14.02 14.90
C ILE A 192 11.95 14.88 16.06
N GLN A 193 10.64 14.85 16.29
CA GLN A 193 10.01 15.60 17.37
C GLN A 193 10.54 15.15 18.74
N ARG A 194 10.73 13.84 18.98
CA ARG A 194 11.34 13.34 20.22
C ARG A 194 12.80 13.79 20.41
N GLN A 195 13.55 13.95 19.32
CA GLN A 195 14.94 14.40 19.35
C GLN A 195 15.08 15.90 19.55
N LYS A 196 14.21 16.69 18.87
CA LYS A 196 14.35 18.14 18.76
C LYS A 196 13.35 18.92 19.60
N GLY A 197 12.31 18.28 20.14
CA GLY A 197 11.21 18.91 20.86
C GLY A 197 10.29 19.79 19.99
N LYS A 198 10.45 19.72 18.66
CA LYS A 198 9.71 20.54 17.69
C LYS A 198 9.12 19.66 16.60
N GLY A 199 7.92 20.01 16.14
CA GLY A 199 7.27 19.38 15.00
C GLY A 199 7.96 19.70 13.66
N SER A 200 7.61 18.92 12.64
CA SER A 200 8.12 19.03 11.27
C SER A 200 6.97 19.03 10.27
N TYR A 201 7.18 19.63 9.10
CA TYR A 201 6.29 19.52 7.96
C TYR A 201 6.87 18.52 6.95
N VAL A 202 6.04 17.58 6.50
CA VAL A 202 6.40 16.61 5.47
C VAL A 202 5.28 16.55 4.45
N GLU A 203 5.63 16.60 3.18
CA GLU A 203 4.72 16.38 2.05
C GLU A 203 4.93 14.98 1.50
N VAL A 204 3.83 14.25 1.30
CA VAL A 204 3.82 12.91 0.68
C VAL A 204 3.01 12.99 -0.59
N ALA A 205 3.67 12.84 -1.74
CA ALA A 205 3.02 12.93 -3.05
C ALA A 205 2.66 11.53 -3.58
N LEU A 206 1.40 11.34 -3.98
CA LEU A 206 0.91 10.06 -4.52
C LEU A 206 1.58 9.71 -5.85
N SER A 207 1.92 10.71 -6.67
CA SER A 207 2.69 10.50 -7.91
C SER A 207 4.11 9.99 -7.62
N GLN A 208 4.74 10.40 -6.52
CA GLN A 208 6.04 9.86 -6.11
C GLN A 208 5.91 8.42 -5.61
N ALA A 209 4.81 8.08 -4.94
CA ALA A 209 4.53 6.70 -4.57
C ALA A 209 4.35 5.81 -5.82
N ALA A 210 3.61 6.28 -6.84
CA ALA A 210 3.49 5.59 -8.12
C ALA A 210 4.85 5.41 -8.80
N ASN A 211 5.67 6.46 -8.84
CA ASN A 211 7.02 6.39 -9.40
C ASN A 211 7.92 5.38 -8.66
N TYR A 212 7.81 5.30 -7.33
CA TYR A 212 8.55 4.31 -6.55
C TYR A 212 8.12 2.87 -6.91
N MET A 213 6.81 2.62 -7.04
CA MET A 213 6.28 1.33 -7.48
C MET A 213 6.69 0.98 -8.92
N ALA A 214 6.93 1.98 -9.76
CA ALA A 214 7.36 1.81 -11.15
C ALA A 214 8.87 1.52 -11.30
N LEU A 215 9.68 1.64 -10.24
CA LEU A 215 11.14 1.45 -10.33
C LEU A 215 11.56 0.15 -11.01
N PRO A 216 10.99 -1.04 -10.70
CA PRO A 216 11.38 -2.27 -11.40
C PRO A 216 11.14 -2.22 -12.90
N ARG A 217 10.06 -1.56 -13.35
CA ARG A 217 9.78 -1.35 -14.75
C ARG A 217 10.75 -0.35 -15.39
N ASN A 218 11.04 0.75 -14.70
CA ASN A 218 11.96 1.79 -15.16
C ASN A 218 13.41 1.26 -15.25
N TRP A 219 13.76 0.30 -14.41
CA TRP A 219 15.05 -0.42 -14.50
C TRP A 219 15.06 -1.52 -15.58
N GLY A 220 13.96 -1.70 -16.32
CA GLY A 220 13.86 -2.70 -17.36
C GLY A 220 13.57 -4.13 -16.86
N LEU A 221 13.39 -4.35 -15.55
CA LEU A 221 13.22 -5.69 -14.98
C LEU A 221 11.90 -6.35 -15.39
N THR A 222 10.84 -5.57 -15.51
CA THR A 222 9.46 -6.05 -15.78
C THR A 222 8.93 -5.57 -17.13
N GLN A 223 9.77 -5.08 -18.02
CA GLN A 223 9.40 -4.78 -19.41
C GLN A 223 9.14 -6.07 -20.18
N ASP A 224 8.29 -6.00 -21.20
CA ASP A 224 7.95 -7.16 -22.03
C ASP A 224 9.21 -7.84 -22.58
N GLY A 225 9.31 -9.15 -22.40
CA GLY A 225 10.48 -9.94 -22.81
C GLY A 225 11.66 -9.90 -21.83
N ALA A 226 11.68 -9.01 -20.86
CA ALA A 226 12.65 -9.08 -19.75
C ALA A 226 12.40 -10.31 -18.87
N ALA A 227 13.38 -10.77 -18.13
CA ALA A 227 13.26 -11.99 -17.32
C ALA A 227 12.01 -11.98 -16.42
N LEU A 228 11.77 -10.90 -15.67
CA LEU A 228 10.58 -10.72 -14.84
C LEU A 228 9.38 -10.15 -15.60
N GLY A 229 9.53 -9.82 -16.87
CA GLY A 229 8.50 -9.40 -17.81
C GLY A 229 7.98 -10.55 -18.69
N GLY A 230 8.15 -11.80 -18.24
CA GLY A 230 7.70 -12.99 -18.94
C GLY A 230 8.71 -13.63 -19.88
N GLY A 231 9.95 -13.10 -19.97
CA GLY A 231 11.03 -13.67 -20.77
C GLY A 231 11.62 -14.95 -20.16
N HIS A 232 11.52 -15.14 -18.84
CA HIS A 232 11.99 -16.36 -18.15
C HIS A 232 10.85 -17.35 -17.98
N ALA A 233 11.00 -18.57 -18.52
CA ALA A 233 9.97 -19.61 -18.47
C ALA A 233 9.56 -20.01 -17.04
N GLY A 234 10.43 -19.83 -16.05
CA GLY A 234 10.13 -20.04 -14.63
C GLY A 234 9.44 -18.85 -13.95
N TYR A 235 9.15 -17.75 -14.67
CA TYR A 235 8.48 -16.58 -14.09
C TYR A 235 7.35 -16.08 -14.99
N ARG A 236 6.21 -16.76 -14.91
CA ARG A 236 5.03 -16.47 -15.74
C ARG A 236 3.75 -17.01 -15.10
N VAL A 237 2.63 -16.53 -15.63
CA VAL A 237 1.32 -17.14 -15.42
C VAL A 237 1.00 -18.01 -16.64
N TYR A 238 0.72 -19.28 -16.40
CA TYR A 238 0.40 -20.28 -17.41
C TYR A 238 -1.06 -20.76 -17.29
N PRO A 239 -1.70 -21.15 -18.38
CA PRO A 239 -2.93 -21.92 -18.28
C PRO A 239 -2.64 -23.32 -17.71
N CYS A 240 -3.58 -23.88 -16.96
CA CYS A 240 -3.60 -25.27 -16.56
C CYS A 240 -4.97 -25.88 -16.86
N LYS A 241 -5.15 -27.17 -16.65
CA LYS A 241 -6.35 -27.92 -17.07
C LYS A 241 -7.66 -27.30 -16.58
N ASP A 242 -7.68 -26.72 -15.38
CA ASP A 242 -8.88 -26.21 -14.70
C ASP A 242 -8.68 -24.81 -14.09
N GLY A 243 -7.83 -23.99 -14.72
CA GLY A 243 -7.55 -22.64 -14.29
C GLY A 243 -6.21 -22.11 -14.79
N ARG A 244 -5.47 -21.46 -13.91
CA ARG A 244 -4.16 -20.85 -14.19
C ARG A 244 -3.18 -21.18 -13.07
N VAL A 245 -1.89 -21.09 -13.35
CA VAL A 245 -0.82 -21.24 -12.36
C VAL A 245 0.21 -20.11 -12.53
N ALA A 246 0.49 -19.40 -11.46
CA ALA A 246 1.60 -18.46 -11.37
C ALA A 246 2.84 -19.24 -10.93
N VAL A 247 3.91 -19.15 -11.71
CA VAL A 247 5.20 -19.82 -11.44
C VAL A 247 6.24 -18.74 -11.18
N ALA A 248 7.06 -18.93 -10.13
CA ALA A 248 8.14 -18.01 -9.74
C ALA A 248 9.46 -18.77 -9.46
N ALA A 249 9.78 -19.74 -10.31
CA ALA A 249 10.99 -20.58 -10.23
C ALA A 249 12.19 -19.89 -10.90
N LEU A 250 12.65 -18.78 -10.29
CA LEU A 250 13.74 -17.95 -10.81
C LEU A 250 15.12 -18.47 -10.43
N GLU A 251 15.29 -18.91 -9.19
CA GLU A 251 16.56 -19.38 -8.68
C GLU A 251 16.95 -20.71 -9.38
N PRO A 252 18.27 -20.95 -9.61
CA PRO A 252 18.73 -22.12 -10.38
C PRO A 252 18.19 -23.47 -9.87
N HIS A 253 18.03 -23.64 -8.57
CA HIS A 253 17.52 -24.88 -7.98
C HIS A 253 16.02 -25.07 -8.24
N PHE A 254 15.21 -23.99 -8.15
CA PHE A 254 13.79 -24.04 -8.49
C PHE A 254 13.55 -24.24 -9.99
N ALA A 255 14.34 -23.55 -10.83
CA ALA A 255 14.29 -23.73 -12.28
C ALA A 255 14.63 -25.18 -12.66
N LYS A 256 15.66 -25.79 -12.05
CA LYS A 256 15.99 -27.21 -12.22
C LYS A 256 14.85 -28.13 -11.81
N SER A 257 14.23 -27.89 -10.65
CA SER A 257 13.10 -28.67 -10.16
C SER A 257 11.91 -28.60 -11.12
N LEU A 258 11.57 -27.41 -11.62
CA LEU A 258 10.52 -27.22 -12.63
C LEU A 258 10.85 -27.96 -13.94
N CYS A 259 12.05 -27.79 -14.47
CA CYS A 259 12.49 -28.46 -15.67
C CYS A 259 12.49 -29.97 -15.52
N ALA A 260 12.98 -30.50 -14.40
CA ALA A 260 12.97 -31.93 -14.10
C ALA A 260 11.55 -32.51 -14.04
N ALA A 261 10.61 -31.78 -13.42
CA ALA A 261 9.21 -32.16 -13.36
C ALA A 261 8.56 -32.20 -14.76
N ALA A 262 8.89 -31.24 -15.61
CA ALA A 262 8.38 -31.11 -16.97
C ALA A 262 9.13 -31.99 -18.01
N GLY A 263 10.19 -32.71 -17.60
CA GLY A 263 11.02 -33.46 -18.53
C GLY A 263 11.84 -32.58 -19.48
N VAL A 264 12.14 -31.36 -19.10
CA VAL A 264 12.87 -30.37 -19.90
C VAL A 264 14.34 -30.32 -19.47
N PRO A 265 15.30 -30.37 -20.39
CA PRO A 265 16.72 -30.20 -20.04
C PRO A 265 16.99 -28.79 -19.45
N TYR A 266 17.56 -28.74 -18.25
CA TYR A 266 18.10 -27.51 -17.69
C TYR A 266 19.62 -27.46 -17.89
N VAL A 267 20.09 -26.48 -18.65
CA VAL A 267 21.54 -26.29 -18.88
C VAL A 267 22.07 -25.18 -17.98
N ASN A 268 21.42 -24.02 -18.01
CA ASN A 268 21.75 -22.83 -17.21
C ASN A 268 20.56 -21.85 -17.22
N MET A 269 20.70 -20.71 -16.60
CA MET A 269 19.63 -19.68 -16.55
C MET A 269 19.23 -19.18 -17.94
N LEU A 270 20.16 -19.14 -18.91
CA LEU A 270 19.84 -18.70 -20.28
C LEU A 270 18.94 -19.70 -21.02
N SER A 271 19.02 -20.99 -20.68
CA SER A 271 18.12 -21.99 -21.27
C SER A 271 16.64 -21.75 -20.90
N MET A 272 16.38 -21.05 -19.80
CA MET A 272 15.03 -20.65 -19.40
C MET A 272 14.44 -19.53 -20.25
N LEU A 273 15.23 -18.85 -21.05
CA LEU A 273 14.79 -17.80 -21.99
C LEU A 273 14.46 -18.38 -23.37
N ALA A 274 14.77 -19.63 -23.61
CA ALA A 274 14.59 -20.25 -24.94
C ALA A 274 13.09 -20.52 -25.23
N PRO A 275 12.58 -20.16 -26.42
CA PRO A 275 11.19 -20.42 -26.81
C PRO A 275 10.76 -21.90 -26.66
N ALA A 276 11.67 -22.84 -26.96
CA ALA A 276 11.40 -24.26 -26.79
C ALA A 276 11.15 -24.66 -25.32
N THR A 277 11.91 -24.09 -24.38
CA THR A 277 11.71 -24.29 -22.94
C THR A 277 10.35 -23.74 -22.49
N HIS A 278 9.97 -22.55 -22.97
CA HIS A 278 8.65 -21.99 -22.73
C HIS A 278 7.52 -22.92 -23.20
N GLN A 279 7.65 -23.43 -24.44
CA GLN A 279 6.62 -24.32 -25.01
C GLN A 279 6.48 -25.60 -24.21
N LEU A 280 7.58 -26.29 -23.91
CA LEU A 280 7.55 -27.55 -23.16
C LEU A 280 6.98 -27.39 -21.75
N ILE A 281 7.33 -26.30 -21.04
CA ILE A 281 6.75 -26.00 -19.73
C ILE A 281 5.27 -25.67 -19.86
N THR A 282 4.86 -24.93 -20.89
CA THR A 282 3.46 -24.62 -21.16
C THR A 282 2.65 -25.90 -21.35
N ASP A 283 3.12 -26.79 -22.22
CA ASP A 283 2.43 -28.07 -22.54
C ASP A 283 2.30 -28.96 -21.31
N TYR A 284 3.36 -29.05 -20.50
CA TYR A 284 3.36 -29.80 -19.26
C TYR A 284 2.31 -29.25 -18.26
N LEU A 285 2.32 -27.94 -18.00
CA LEU A 285 1.44 -27.30 -17.02
C LEU A 285 -0.03 -27.35 -17.49
N LEU A 286 -0.28 -27.19 -18.80
CA LEU A 286 -1.62 -27.27 -19.39
C LEU A 286 -2.27 -28.67 -19.17
N GLY A 287 -1.48 -29.74 -19.14
CA GLY A 287 -1.94 -31.10 -18.87
C GLY A 287 -2.30 -31.38 -17.40
N MET A 288 -1.94 -30.50 -16.47
CA MET A 288 -2.10 -30.72 -15.03
C MET A 288 -3.30 -29.95 -14.44
N SER A 289 -3.99 -30.58 -13.50
CA SER A 289 -5.00 -29.87 -12.70
C SER A 289 -4.36 -29.03 -11.59
N ARG A 290 -5.05 -27.99 -11.11
CA ARG A 290 -4.61 -27.17 -9.98
C ARG A 290 -4.23 -28.01 -8.77
N LYS A 291 -5.07 -29.01 -8.41
CA LYS A 291 -4.79 -29.92 -7.29
C LYS A 291 -3.47 -30.68 -7.47
N ALA A 292 -3.17 -31.12 -8.68
CA ALA A 292 -1.93 -31.84 -8.99
C ALA A 292 -0.72 -30.87 -8.93
N LEU A 293 -0.89 -29.63 -9.39
CA LEU A 293 0.15 -28.59 -9.32
C LEU A 293 0.43 -28.17 -7.89
N ASP A 294 -0.59 -28.02 -7.03
CA ASP A 294 -0.41 -27.70 -5.60
C ASP A 294 0.38 -28.81 -4.88
N ALA A 295 0.12 -30.07 -5.21
CA ALA A 295 0.90 -31.20 -4.68
C ALA A 295 2.35 -31.19 -5.20
N LEU A 296 2.55 -30.93 -6.50
CA LEU A 296 3.85 -30.85 -7.14
C LEU A 296 4.71 -29.73 -6.52
N ALA A 297 4.10 -28.57 -6.22
CA ALA A 297 4.77 -27.45 -5.57
C ALA A 297 5.47 -27.87 -4.28
N VAL A 298 4.77 -28.60 -3.44
CA VAL A 298 5.29 -29.09 -2.15
C VAL A 298 6.29 -30.23 -2.34
N GLU A 299 5.97 -31.21 -3.21
CA GLU A 299 6.81 -32.38 -3.42
C GLU A 299 8.17 -32.06 -4.04
N LYS A 300 8.19 -31.13 -4.99
CA LYS A 300 9.39 -30.79 -5.76
C LYS A 300 10.02 -29.45 -5.38
N ASP A 301 9.50 -28.82 -4.33
CA ASP A 301 9.97 -27.48 -3.88
C ASP A 301 9.99 -26.48 -5.06
N ILE A 302 8.84 -26.31 -5.73
CA ILE A 302 8.69 -25.38 -6.86
C ILE A 302 7.79 -24.23 -6.41
N PRO A 303 8.27 -22.98 -6.43
CA PRO A 303 7.44 -21.81 -6.13
C PRO A 303 6.38 -21.62 -7.21
N LEU A 304 5.18 -22.12 -6.96
CA LEU A 304 4.00 -21.88 -7.81
C LEU A 304 2.74 -21.73 -6.95
N TYR A 305 1.74 -21.06 -7.51
CA TYR A 305 0.43 -20.88 -6.90
C TYR A 305 -0.67 -20.99 -7.94
N THR A 306 -1.67 -21.81 -7.66
CA THR A 306 -2.78 -22.04 -8.60
C THR A 306 -3.91 -21.03 -8.39
N LEU A 307 -4.56 -20.65 -9.48
CA LEU A 307 -5.64 -19.67 -9.54
C LEU A 307 -6.85 -20.30 -10.23
N ALA A 308 -8.05 -20.01 -9.73
CA ALA A 308 -9.27 -20.34 -10.45
C ALA A 308 -9.32 -19.63 -11.81
N GLY A 309 -10.06 -20.17 -12.74
CA GLY A 309 -10.26 -19.59 -14.08
C GLY A 309 -11.08 -18.30 -14.04
#